data_5e3f5d5ceeabdaf5fd117c9c9ec17e0b
#
_entry.id   5e3f5d5ceeabdaf5fd117c9c9ec17e0b
#
_cell.length_a   1.000
_cell.length_b   1.000
_cell.length_c   1.000
_cell.angle_alpha   90.00
_cell.angle_beta   90.00
_cell.angle_gamma   90.00
#
_symmetry.space_group_name_H-M   'P 1'
#
loop_
_entity.id
_entity.type
_entity.pdbx_description
1 polymer ?
#
loop_
_entity_poly.entity_id
_entity_poly.type
_entity_poly.pdbx_seq_one_letter_code
_entity_poly.pdbx_strand_id
1 'polypeptide(L)'
;MQDGEIKVDFQKVIAVATKRGIFQPAFDAYGGLAGFLDYGPVGVRMRRRILEMWRKHYVINAGCLELDGALIGPESLFQASGHLGEFDDALVDCKECGKQFRADHLVDGGEEMSRFELAKKIINISCPSCNSPLSEMSAFNLMFSTSVGAGKGTPGYLRPETAQSIFLAFPWLLRQNRGKLPFAGAQIGRSFRNEISPRQGPLRMREFTQMEVEHFFLPSNEPSLPTELRSTKITLLSADGKESQTTVGQAFDSEVVTSSLVATHLARAQNFLISIGVPPGKLRFRQHGSNEMAHYSSDCWDGEISTSLGWVEIVGVAHRGDYDLSAHGNASSREFRVPIPGTEKEMNLWKPDVGKLGKEFKGDAKLILEAIKNVELKPNTSLNINGKDIVLSKNYMSQKTERRSEMVYPNVVEPSFGLDRILYCLLESSWNIDGEREWISLPQDTSPYDLLVAPLMTKDGLDTKAHEIMKSAIDIGIDAYYDEAGSIGRRYARADEIGIFYSMTIDHQTLEDGTITLRERDSKNQSRVSLEDALNQVRR
;
A
#
# COMPACT_ATOMS: atom_id res chain seq x y z
N MET A 1 12.19 -36.37 20.78
CA MET A 1 13.03 -35.18 21.01
C MET A 1 12.68 -34.28 19.84
N GLN A 2 11.86 -33.24 20.08
CA GLN A 2 11.49 -32.27 19.05
C GLN A 2 12.75 -31.47 18.75
N ASP A 3 13.16 -31.45 17.49
CA ASP A 3 14.24 -30.60 16.98
C ASP A 3 13.91 -29.16 17.34
N GLY A 4 14.80 -28.57 18.16
CA GLY A 4 14.68 -27.15 18.51
C GLY A 4 15.00 -26.30 17.29
N GLU A 5 13.98 -25.98 16.49
CA GLU A 5 14.07 -24.91 15.50
C GLU A 5 14.56 -23.65 16.21
N ILE A 6 15.76 -23.21 15.89
CA ILE A 6 16.26 -21.90 16.32
C ILE A 6 15.37 -20.87 15.63
N LYS A 7 14.35 -20.41 16.35
CA LYS A 7 13.45 -19.37 15.84
C LYS A 7 14.24 -18.06 15.75
N VAL A 8 14.28 -17.49 14.55
CA VAL A 8 14.72 -16.12 14.34
C VAL A 8 13.69 -15.22 15.00
N ASP A 9 14.12 -14.34 15.88
CA ASP A 9 13.25 -13.41 16.57
C ASP A 9 13.36 -11.99 16.00
N PHE A 10 12.39 -11.15 16.36
CA PHE A 10 12.33 -9.75 15.95
C PHE A 10 13.63 -8.99 16.22
N GLN A 11 14.25 -9.16 17.40
CA GLN A 11 15.44 -8.42 17.79
C GLN A 11 16.64 -8.79 16.92
N LYS A 12 16.77 -10.05 16.55
CA LYS A 12 17.83 -10.52 15.68
C LYS A 12 17.70 -9.94 14.27
N VAL A 13 16.48 -9.93 13.71
CA VAL A 13 16.22 -9.33 12.39
C VAL A 13 16.60 -7.84 12.39
N ILE A 14 16.17 -7.08 13.42
CA ILE A 14 16.49 -5.66 13.55
C ILE A 14 18.01 -5.44 13.66
N ALA A 15 18.70 -6.23 14.49
CA ALA A 15 20.14 -6.09 14.70
C ALA A 15 20.94 -6.32 13.40
N VAL A 16 20.60 -7.37 12.63
CA VAL A 16 21.26 -7.63 11.36
C VAL A 16 20.87 -6.64 10.29
N ALA A 17 19.61 -6.24 10.20
CA ALA A 17 19.16 -5.21 9.27
C ALA A 17 19.93 -3.89 9.47
N THR A 18 20.11 -3.44 10.72
CA THR A 18 20.92 -2.26 11.05
C THR A 18 22.38 -2.47 10.68
N LYS A 19 23.00 -3.59 11.11
CA LYS A 19 24.42 -3.92 10.84
C LYS A 19 24.73 -3.99 9.34
N ARG A 20 23.77 -4.43 8.52
CA ARG A 20 23.93 -4.65 7.07
C ARG A 20 23.42 -3.51 6.21
N GLY A 21 23.01 -2.39 6.81
CA GLY A 21 22.55 -1.21 6.09
C GLY A 21 21.25 -1.43 5.33
N ILE A 22 20.33 -2.22 5.91
CA ILE A 22 18.97 -2.38 5.38
C ILE A 22 18.13 -1.22 5.88
N PHE A 23 18.00 -1.05 7.20
CA PHE A 23 17.35 0.12 7.82
C PHE A 23 17.91 0.37 9.22
N GLN A 24 17.70 1.60 9.72
CA GLN A 24 18.06 2.02 11.06
C GLN A 24 17.04 3.05 11.57
N PRO A 25 16.97 3.33 12.90
CA PRO A 25 16.20 4.44 13.42
C PRO A 25 16.62 5.76 12.78
N ALA A 26 15.64 6.55 12.31
CA ALA A 26 15.93 7.89 11.78
C ALA A 26 16.28 8.87 12.89
N PHE A 27 17.05 9.93 12.55
CA PHE A 27 17.41 11.02 13.45
C PHE A 27 18.26 10.61 14.67
N ASP A 28 19.01 9.52 14.58
CA ASP A 28 19.82 8.98 15.67
C ASP A 28 20.77 10.04 16.28
N ALA A 29 21.36 10.90 15.46
CA ALA A 29 22.21 12.01 15.89
C ALA A 29 21.50 13.01 16.85
N TYR A 30 20.17 13.01 16.88
CA TYR A 30 19.33 13.85 17.75
C TYR A 30 18.54 13.03 18.79
N GLY A 31 18.97 11.80 19.06
CA GLY A 31 18.31 10.90 20.00
C GLY A 31 17.19 10.04 19.43
N GLY A 32 16.99 10.08 18.11
CA GLY A 32 15.99 9.30 17.39
C GLY A 32 14.56 9.81 17.57
N LEU A 33 13.68 9.40 16.68
CA LEU A 33 12.24 9.63 16.80
C LEU A 33 11.48 8.34 16.45
N ALA A 34 10.70 7.83 17.40
CA ALA A 34 9.98 6.57 17.24
C ALA A 34 9.03 6.61 16.02
N GLY A 35 8.96 5.51 15.29
CA GLY A 35 8.10 5.39 14.10
C GLY A 35 8.67 5.99 12.82
N PHE A 36 9.95 6.37 12.82
CA PHE A 36 10.68 6.80 11.63
C PHE A 36 11.92 5.95 11.42
N LEU A 37 12.14 5.51 10.19
CA LEU A 37 13.29 4.71 9.79
C LEU A 37 13.97 5.31 8.56
N ASP A 38 15.32 5.25 8.56
CA ASP A 38 16.13 5.47 7.38
C ASP A 38 16.48 4.14 6.73
N TYR A 39 16.28 4.03 5.42
CA TYR A 39 16.71 2.89 4.63
C TYR A 39 18.11 3.11 4.09
N GLY A 40 19.01 2.19 4.45
CA GLY A 40 20.39 2.21 3.97
C GLY A 40 20.54 1.67 2.54
N PRO A 41 21.80 1.59 2.04
CA PRO A 41 22.09 1.21 0.65
C PRO A 41 21.50 -0.15 0.23
N VAL A 42 21.49 -1.13 1.13
CA VAL A 42 20.91 -2.46 0.88
C VAL A 42 19.38 -2.40 0.89
N GLY A 43 18.80 -1.76 1.91
CA GLY A 43 17.34 -1.66 2.06
C GLY A 43 16.66 -0.90 0.93
N VAL A 44 17.28 0.19 0.44
CA VAL A 44 16.75 0.94 -0.73
C VAL A 44 16.67 0.05 -1.96
N ARG A 45 17.69 -0.82 -2.20
CA ARG A 45 17.67 -1.76 -3.33
C ARG A 45 16.58 -2.80 -3.17
N MET A 46 16.47 -3.45 -2.00
CA MET A 46 15.39 -4.42 -1.72
C MET A 46 14.01 -3.80 -1.95
N ARG A 47 13.77 -2.60 -1.41
CA ARG A 47 12.51 -1.86 -1.62
C ARG A 47 12.22 -1.61 -3.10
N ARG A 48 13.20 -1.13 -3.86
CA ARG A 48 13.05 -0.89 -5.31
C ARG A 48 12.69 -2.16 -6.07
N ARG A 49 13.34 -3.30 -5.75
CA ARG A 49 13.03 -4.59 -6.37
C ARG A 49 11.59 -5.02 -6.08
N ILE A 50 11.15 -4.94 -4.83
CA ILE A 50 9.76 -5.26 -4.45
C ILE A 50 8.77 -4.34 -5.19
N LEU A 51 9.03 -3.02 -5.25
CA LEU A 51 8.20 -2.06 -5.97
C LEU A 51 8.12 -2.35 -7.47
N GLU A 52 9.25 -2.67 -8.13
CA GLU A 52 9.25 -3.02 -9.56
C GLU A 52 8.48 -4.31 -9.82
N MET A 53 8.58 -5.32 -8.95
CA MET A 53 7.79 -6.54 -9.06
C MET A 53 6.30 -6.25 -8.86
N TRP A 54 5.92 -5.39 -7.91
CA TRP A 54 4.54 -4.96 -7.73
C TRP A 54 4.01 -4.23 -8.97
N ARG A 55 4.79 -3.29 -9.53
CA ARG A 55 4.46 -2.59 -10.79
C ARG A 55 4.26 -3.58 -11.94
N LYS A 56 5.11 -4.61 -12.04
CA LYS A 56 4.95 -5.67 -13.03
C LYS A 56 3.61 -6.40 -12.87
N HIS A 57 3.22 -6.75 -11.63
CA HIS A 57 1.98 -7.47 -11.36
C HIS A 57 0.72 -6.61 -11.60
N TYR A 58 0.70 -5.36 -11.14
CA TYR A 58 -0.48 -4.52 -11.14
C TYR A 58 -0.51 -3.49 -12.28
N VAL A 59 0.58 -2.75 -12.50
CA VAL A 59 0.57 -1.72 -13.53
C VAL A 59 0.69 -2.33 -14.93
N ILE A 60 1.64 -3.27 -15.12
CA ILE A 60 1.93 -3.82 -16.45
C ILE A 60 0.96 -4.96 -16.78
N ASN A 61 0.93 -6.03 -15.95
CA ASN A 61 0.18 -7.24 -16.26
C ASN A 61 -1.34 -7.07 -16.05
N ALA A 62 -1.76 -6.29 -15.04
CA ALA A 62 -3.18 -6.01 -14.81
C ALA A 62 -3.69 -4.77 -15.55
N GLY A 63 -2.81 -3.96 -16.14
CA GLY A 63 -3.16 -2.77 -16.91
C GLY A 63 -3.70 -1.62 -16.08
N CYS A 64 -3.30 -1.50 -14.81
CA CYS A 64 -3.72 -0.39 -13.96
C CYS A 64 -3.10 0.94 -14.44
N LEU A 65 -3.87 2.02 -14.37
CA LEU A 65 -3.40 3.37 -14.67
C LEU A 65 -2.63 3.93 -13.47
N GLU A 66 -1.32 4.00 -13.59
CA GLU A 66 -0.45 4.50 -12.52
C GLU A 66 -0.51 6.03 -12.43
N LEU A 67 -0.59 6.55 -11.20
CA LEU A 67 -0.51 7.99 -10.91
C LEU A 67 0.36 8.26 -9.69
N ASP A 68 0.75 9.53 -9.53
CA ASP A 68 1.47 10.03 -8.36
C ASP A 68 0.76 11.30 -7.85
N GLY A 69 0.08 11.18 -6.73
CA GLY A 69 -0.71 12.26 -6.12
C GLY A 69 0.06 13.04 -5.06
N ALA A 70 -0.41 14.25 -4.75
CA ALA A 70 0.19 15.11 -3.75
C ALA A 70 0.16 14.48 -2.35
N LEU A 71 1.21 14.74 -1.55
CA LEU A 71 1.33 14.26 -0.16
C LEU A 71 0.47 15.08 0.81
N ILE A 72 0.26 16.35 0.50
CA ILE A 72 -0.52 17.29 1.33
C ILE A 72 -1.85 17.53 0.65
N GLY A 73 -2.95 17.29 1.39
CA GLY A 73 -4.31 17.56 0.95
C GLY A 73 -4.97 18.65 1.79
N PRO A 74 -5.97 19.35 1.22
CA PRO A 74 -6.77 20.35 1.96
C PRO A 74 -7.68 19.68 2.98
N GLU A 75 -8.08 20.43 4.00
CA GLU A 75 -9.01 19.98 5.05
C GLU A 75 -10.31 19.39 4.49
N SER A 76 -10.89 20.02 3.47
CA SER A 76 -12.13 19.58 2.84
C SER A 76 -12.07 18.17 2.24
N LEU A 77 -10.88 17.76 1.75
CA LEU A 77 -10.66 16.39 1.27
C LEU A 77 -10.86 15.38 2.39
N PHE A 78 -10.18 15.61 3.52
CA PHE A 78 -10.18 14.66 4.64
C PHE A 78 -11.43 14.76 5.52
N GLN A 79 -12.18 15.86 5.43
CA GLN A 79 -13.56 15.95 5.94
C GLN A 79 -14.50 15.07 5.10
N ALA A 80 -14.43 15.15 3.76
CA ALA A 80 -15.28 14.39 2.86
C ALA A 80 -15.05 12.88 3.00
N SER A 81 -13.81 12.43 3.14
CA SER A 81 -13.44 11.03 3.32
C SER A 81 -13.58 10.51 4.76
N GLY A 82 -14.02 11.34 5.73
CA GLY A 82 -14.22 10.95 7.12
C GLY A 82 -12.95 10.93 7.99
N HIS A 83 -11.76 11.10 7.44
CA HIS A 83 -10.50 10.99 8.19
C HIS A 83 -10.35 12.01 9.33
N LEU A 84 -10.96 13.18 9.23
CA LEU A 84 -10.89 14.16 10.32
C LEU A 84 -11.89 13.87 11.44
N GLY A 85 -12.93 13.07 11.19
CA GLY A 85 -13.98 12.77 12.17
C GLY A 85 -13.82 11.42 12.86
N GLU A 86 -13.35 10.40 12.14
CA GLU A 86 -13.44 9.00 12.56
C GLU A 86 -12.08 8.26 12.60
N PHE A 87 -11.02 8.89 12.09
CA PHE A 87 -9.68 8.28 12.06
C PHE A 87 -8.89 8.59 13.33
N ASP A 88 -9.35 8.01 14.45
CA ASP A 88 -8.78 8.26 15.76
C ASP A 88 -8.62 6.98 16.59
N ASP A 89 -7.54 6.94 17.39
CA ASP A 89 -7.27 5.91 18.37
C ASP A 89 -7.73 6.35 19.77
N ALA A 90 -8.02 5.37 20.61
CA ALA A 90 -8.30 5.61 22.02
C ALA A 90 -7.00 5.85 22.78
N LEU A 91 -6.78 7.08 23.26
CA LEU A 91 -5.57 7.53 23.96
C LEU A 91 -5.80 7.59 25.47
N VAL A 92 -4.83 7.11 26.23
CA VAL A 92 -4.67 7.37 27.66
C VAL A 92 -3.26 7.85 27.98
N ASP A 93 -3.16 8.80 28.92
CA ASP A 93 -1.88 9.38 29.39
C ASP A 93 -1.59 8.91 30.82
N CYS A 94 -0.33 8.65 31.13
CA CYS A 94 0.08 8.47 32.51
C CYS A 94 0.30 9.83 33.17
N LYS A 95 -0.41 10.12 34.26
CA LYS A 95 -0.35 11.40 34.96
C LYS A 95 1.02 11.67 35.63
N GLU A 96 1.78 10.61 35.94
CA GLU A 96 3.07 10.73 36.62
C GLU A 96 4.27 10.75 35.67
N CYS A 97 4.36 9.77 34.75
CA CYS A 97 5.50 9.66 33.83
C CYS A 97 5.29 10.29 32.47
N GLY A 98 4.10 10.81 32.16
CA GLY A 98 3.75 11.49 30.90
C GLY A 98 3.72 10.58 29.67
N LYS A 99 3.85 9.26 29.83
CA LYS A 99 3.81 8.34 28.70
C LYS A 99 2.39 8.13 28.22
N GLN A 100 2.25 8.02 26.90
CA GLN A 100 1.00 7.84 26.18
C GLN A 100 0.85 6.40 25.71
N PHE A 101 -0.36 5.87 25.77
CA PHE A 101 -0.68 4.51 25.36
C PHE A 101 -2.01 4.47 24.59
N ARG A 102 -2.13 3.53 23.65
CA ARG A 102 -3.42 3.13 23.11
C ARG A 102 -4.15 2.34 24.21
N ALA A 103 -5.37 2.74 24.49
CA ALA A 103 -6.17 2.12 25.54
C ALA A 103 -6.52 0.66 25.23
N ASP A 104 -6.82 0.35 23.98
CA ASP A 104 -7.14 -0.99 23.49
C ASP A 104 -5.98 -2.00 23.64
N HIS A 105 -4.73 -1.53 23.55
CA HIS A 105 -3.54 -2.37 23.77
C HIS A 105 -3.24 -2.67 25.24
N LEU A 106 -3.89 -1.98 26.17
CA LEU A 106 -3.70 -2.18 27.61
C LEU A 106 -4.73 -3.14 28.21
N VAL A 107 -5.75 -3.53 27.45
CA VAL A 107 -6.84 -4.39 27.88
C VAL A 107 -6.85 -5.66 27.02
N ASP A 108 -6.85 -6.83 27.65
CA ASP A 108 -6.95 -8.10 26.91
C ASP A 108 -8.24 -8.14 26.07
N GLY A 109 -8.09 -8.38 24.75
CA GLY A 109 -9.20 -8.31 23.79
C GLY A 109 -9.74 -6.89 23.57
N GLY A 110 -8.98 -5.85 23.91
CA GLY A 110 -9.42 -4.45 23.83
C GLY A 110 -9.69 -3.98 22.40
N GLU A 111 -8.99 -4.53 21.41
CA GLU A 111 -9.16 -4.19 20.00
C GLU A 111 -10.56 -4.58 19.46
N GLU A 112 -11.19 -5.60 20.04
CA GLU A 112 -12.54 -6.05 19.67
C GLU A 112 -13.67 -5.37 20.46
N MET A 113 -13.32 -4.53 21.46
CA MET A 113 -14.27 -3.88 22.35
C MET A 113 -14.79 -2.56 21.79
N SER A 114 -16.07 -2.29 22.07
CA SER A 114 -16.60 -0.94 21.87
C SER A 114 -15.85 0.08 22.74
N ARG A 115 -15.78 1.34 22.32
CA ARG A 115 -15.16 2.43 23.11
C ARG A 115 -15.77 2.55 24.52
N PHE A 116 -17.05 2.26 24.68
CA PHE A 116 -17.72 2.32 25.96
C PHE A 116 -17.26 1.20 26.90
N GLU A 117 -17.10 -0.02 26.40
CA GLU A 117 -16.59 -1.15 27.17
C GLU A 117 -15.13 -0.98 27.52
N LEU A 118 -14.33 -0.50 26.57
CA LEU A 118 -12.93 -0.18 26.76
C LEU A 118 -12.74 0.89 27.86
N ALA A 119 -13.52 1.96 27.82
CA ALA A 119 -13.48 3.02 28.83
C ALA A 119 -13.77 2.53 30.25
N LYS A 120 -14.68 1.57 30.41
CA LYS A 120 -14.97 0.94 31.72
C LYS A 120 -13.82 0.09 32.25
N LYS A 121 -13.11 -0.62 31.36
CA LYS A 121 -12.00 -1.49 31.75
C LYS A 121 -10.73 -0.72 32.05
N ILE A 122 -10.43 0.32 31.25
CA ILE A 122 -9.18 1.10 31.34
C ILE A 122 -9.04 1.85 32.69
N ILE A 123 -10.14 2.22 33.35
CA ILE A 123 -10.15 2.89 34.65
C ILE A 123 -9.42 2.06 35.73
N ASN A 124 -9.44 0.73 35.60
CA ASN A 124 -8.80 -0.18 36.54
C ASN A 124 -7.37 -0.57 36.15
N ILE A 125 -6.86 -0.03 35.07
CA ILE A 125 -5.52 -0.34 34.55
C ILE A 125 -4.53 0.72 35.04
N SER A 126 -3.40 0.27 35.56
CA SER A 126 -2.27 1.13 35.92
C SER A 126 -1.26 1.25 34.78
N CYS A 127 -0.50 2.34 34.78
CA CYS A 127 0.55 2.58 33.81
C CYS A 127 1.57 1.43 33.76
N PRO A 128 1.82 0.80 32.62
CA PRO A 128 2.79 -0.31 32.51
C PRO A 128 4.24 0.11 32.84
N SER A 129 4.52 1.41 32.81
CA SER A 129 5.89 1.93 33.02
C SER A 129 6.20 2.34 34.46
N CYS A 130 5.23 2.84 35.21
CA CYS A 130 5.46 3.37 36.56
C CYS A 130 4.39 2.97 37.59
N ASN A 131 3.40 2.15 37.15
CA ASN A 131 2.30 1.65 37.97
C ASN A 131 1.38 2.75 38.57
N SER A 132 1.42 3.97 38.04
CA SER A 132 0.55 5.08 38.48
C SER A 132 -0.77 5.09 37.69
N PRO A 133 -1.82 5.81 38.16
CA PRO A 133 -3.10 5.90 37.45
C PRO A 133 -2.96 6.52 36.05
N LEU A 134 -3.77 6.01 35.14
CA LEU A 134 -3.93 6.58 33.81
C LEU A 134 -4.98 7.70 33.78
N SER A 135 -4.97 8.55 32.76
CA SER A 135 -6.01 9.54 32.48
C SER A 135 -7.32 8.88 32.08
N GLU A 136 -8.39 9.66 32.03
CA GLU A 136 -9.56 9.27 31.24
C GLU A 136 -9.19 9.07 29.77
N MET A 137 -9.90 8.19 29.09
CA MET A 137 -9.71 7.89 27.69
C MET A 137 -10.16 9.09 26.83
N SER A 138 -9.35 9.48 25.87
CA SER A 138 -9.64 10.52 24.90
C SER A 138 -9.47 10.01 23.47
N ALA A 139 -10.07 10.70 22.49
CA ALA A 139 -9.85 10.42 21.07
C ALA A 139 -8.57 11.15 20.61
N PHE A 140 -7.72 10.46 19.88
CA PHE A 140 -6.51 11.01 19.28
C PHE A 140 -6.54 10.77 17.78
N ASN A 141 -6.77 11.86 17.00
CA ASN A 141 -6.79 11.77 15.54
C ASN A 141 -5.37 11.53 15.00
N LEU A 142 -5.23 10.53 14.12
CA LEU A 142 -3.95 10.09 13.57
C LEU A 142 -3.44 10.95 12.40
N MET A 143 -4.14 12.01 12.01
CA MET A 143 -3.73 12.90 10.94
C MET A 143 -2.60 13.84 11.38
N PHE A 144 -1.55 13.96 10.54
CA PHE A 144 -0.57 15.03 10.67
C PHE A 144 -1.11 16.31 10.01
N SER A 145 -1.26 17.37 10.80
CA SER A 145 -1.68 18.68 10.31
C SER A 145 -0.50 19.58 9.94
N THR A 146 -0.71 20.45 8.97
CA THR A 146 0.23 21.50 8.55
C THR A 146 -0.51 22.74 8.07
N SER A 147 0.22 23.82 7.74
CA SER A 147 -0.32 25.03 7.15
C SER A 147 0.28 25.25 5.77
N VAL A 148 -0.57 25.47 4.77
CA VAL A 148 -0.17 25.69 3.38
C VAL A 148 -0.29 27.18 3.04
N GLY A 149 0.82 27.80 2.60
CA GLY A 149 0.91 29.21 2.26
C GLY A 149 1.45 30.08 3.39
N ALA A 150 1.65 31.37 3.09
CA ALA A 150 2.21 32.36 4.02
C ALA A 150 1.15 32.94 4.99
N GLY A 151 1.60 33.47 6.11
CA GLY A 151 0.73 34.10 7.11
C GLY A 151 -0.11 33.09 7.88
N LYS A 152 -1.43 33.27 7.95
CA LYS A 152 -2.35 32.33 8.61
C LYS A 152 -2.43 30.99 7.88
N GLY A 153 -2.05 30.94 6.61
CA GLY A 153 -2.10 29.74 5.76
C GLY A 153 -3.50 29.13 5.62
N THR A 154 -3.57 28.08 4.83
CA THR A 154 -4.77 27.23 4.76
C THR A 154 -4.46 25.91 5.47
N PRO A 155 -5.38 25.38 6.32
CA PRO A 155 -5.18 24.07 6.92
C PRO A 155 -4.94 22.99 5.87
N GLY A 156 -3.91 22.20 6.08
CA GLY A 156 -3.55 21.07 5.24
C GLY A 156 -3.14 19.89 6.10
N TYR A 157 -3.17 18.71 5.51
CA TYR A 157 -2.85 17.46 6.21
C TYR A 157 -1.99 16.59 5.33
N LEU A 158 -1.05 15.86 5.94
CA LEU A 158 -0.34 14.77 5.26
C LEU A 158 -1.31 13.61 5.06
N ARG A 159 -1.32 13.02 3.86
CA ARG A 159 -2.24 11.94 3.52
C ARG A 159 -1.99 10.69 4.39
N PRO A 160 -3.04 10.07 4.97
CA PRO A 160 -2.91 8.85 5.78
C PRO A 160 -2.86 7.58 4.93
N GLU A 161 -3.21 7.70 3.63
CA GLU A 161 -3.25 6.64 2.61
C GLU A 161 -3.10 7.24 1.21
N THR A 162 -2.77 6.42 0.23
CA THR A 162 -2.67 6.88 -1.17
C THR A 162 -4.01 6.81 -1.92
N ALA A 163 -4.99 6.06 -1.42
CA ALA A 163 -6.31 5.82 -2.01
C ALA A 163 -7.07 7.11 -2.34
N GLN A 164 -7.08 8.08 -1.42
CA GLN A 164 -7.82 9.33 -1.62
C GLN A 164 -7.37 10.12 -2.86
N SER A 165 -6.08 10.04 -3.19
CA SER A 165 -5.55 10.64 -4.43
C SER A 165 -6.10 9.96 -5.68
N ILE A 166 -6.30 8.64 -5.63
CA ILE A 166 -6.84 7.85 -6.74
C ILE A 166 -8.33 8.15 -6.93
N PHE A 167 -9.11 8.24 -5.82
CA PHE A 167 -10.51 8.61 -5.88
C PHE A 167 -10.72 9.98 -6.49
N LEU A 168 -9.97 11.00 -6.04
CA LEU A 168 -10.06 12.34 -6.62
C LEU A 168 -9.65 12.40 -8.09
N ALA A 169 -8.74 11.53 -8.51
CA ALA A 169 -8.31 11.40 -9.90
C ALA A 169 -9.29 10.63 -10.78
N PHE A 170 -10.31 9.95 -10.22
CA PHE A 170 -11.26 9.12 -10.97
C PHE A 170 -11.81 9.80 -12.23
N PRO A 171 -12.35 11.05 -12.19
CA PRO A 171 -12.87 11.67 -13.41
C PRO A 171 -11.80 11.93 -14.48
N TRP A 172 -10.55 12.10 -14.06
CA TRP A 172 -9.42 12.27 -14.97
C TRP A 172 -8.99 10.92 -15.55
N LEU A 173 -8.83 9.89 -14.71
CA LEU A 173 -8.48 8.54 -15.11
C LEU A 173 -9.54 7.94 -16.04
N LEU A 174 -10.83 8.15 -15.75
CA LEU A 174 -11.93 7.73 -16.60
C LEU A 174 -11.82 8.32 -18.02
N ARG A 175 -11.45 9.60 -18.15
CA ARG A 175 -11.18 10.22 -19.46
C ARG A 175 -9.98 9.60 -20.17
N GLN A 176 -8.90 9.28 -19.43
CA GLN A 176 -7.75 8.57 -20.00
C GLN A 176 -8.15 7.18 -20.49
N ASN A 177 -9.06 6.51 -19.79
CA ASN A 177 -9.65 5.22 -20.20
C ASN A 177 -10.81 5.37 -21.20
N ARG A 178 -10.93 6.53 -21.85
CA ARG A 178 -11.94 6.80 -22.89
C ARG A 178 -13.39 6.64 -22.41
N GLY A 179 -13.66 6.96 -21.13
CA GLY A 179 -14.99 6.87 -20.52
C GLY A 179 -15.48 5.45 -20.26
N LYS A 180 -14.63 4.44 -20.30
CA LYS A 180 -15.02 3.02 -20.14
C LYS A 180 -14.73 2.50 -18.75
N LEU A 181 -15.66 1.72 -18.21
CA LEU A 181 -15.49 0.85 -17.03
C LEU A 181 -15.54 -0.62 -17.49
N PRO A 182 -14.90 -1.58 -16.79
CA PRO A 182 -14.07 -1.36 -15.60
C PRO A 182 -12.65 -0.85 -15.94
N PHE A 183 -11.99 -0.23 -14.96
CA PHE A 183 -10.54 0.05 -14.98
C PHE A 183 -10.03 0.23 -13.56
N ALA A 184 -8.70 0.21 -13.39
CA ALA A 184 -8.09 0.44 -12.09
C ALA A 184 -7.07 1.58 -12.14
N GLY A 185 -7.07 2.42 -11.10
CA GLY A 185 -6.01 3.36 -10.78
C GLY A 185 -5.03 2.73 -9.79
N ALA A 186 -3.73 2.99 -9.91
CA ALA A 186 -2.70 2.46 -9.03
C ALA A 186 -1.76 3.57 -8.58
N GLN A 187 -1.32 3.54 -7.32
CA GLN A 187 -0.37 4.49 -6.77
C GLN A 187 0.61 3.82 -5.81
N ILE A 188 1.88 4.20 -5.95
CA ILE A 188 2.93 3.94 -4.96
C ILE A 188 3.25 5.27 -4.30
N GLY A 189 3.29 5.33 -2.97
CA GLY A 189 3.61 6.60 -2.31
C GLY A 189 3.76 6.51 -0.80
N ARG A 190 4.30 7.60 -0.24
CA ARG A 190 4.36 7.79 1.21
C ARG A 190 2.99 8.12 1.77
N SER A 191 2.72 7.54 2.95
CA SER A 191 1.57 7.82 3.79
C SER A 191 2.01 8.08 5.22
N PHE A 192 1.18 8.77 6.00
CA PHE A 192 1.57 9.32 7.29
C PHE A 192 0.44 9.10 8.30
N ARG A 193 0.75 8.43 9.42
CA ARG A 193 -0.18 8.23 10.54
C ARG A 193 0.53 8.57 11.84
N ASN A 194 0.02 9.53 12.58
CA ASN A 194 0.61 9.99 13.83
C ASN A 194 0.35 8.98 14.96
N GLU A 195 0.92 7.80 14.81
CA GLU A 195 0.76 6.65 15.70
C GLU A 195 1.12 6.97 17.16
N ILE A 196 0.31 6.46 18.08
CA ILE A 196 0.57 6.54 19.51
C ILE A 196 1.64 5.51 19.88
N SER A 197 2.81 5.98 20.34
CA SER A 197 3.92 5.13 20.84
C SER A 197 4.30 3.96 19.92
N PRO A 198 4.68 4.19 18.66
CA PRO A 198 5.12 3.13 17.75
C PRO A 198 6.42 2.50 18.28
N ARG A 199 6.42 1.17 18.51
CA ARG A 199 7.54 0.45 19.14
C ARG A 199 8.03 -0.78 18.37
N GLN A 200 7.38 -1.14 17.26
CA GLN A 200 7.64 -2.38 16.53
C GLN A 200 8.44 -2.17 15.24
N GLY A 201 9.36 -1.19 15.21
CA GLY A 201 10.21 -0.93 14.03
C GLY A 201 9.38 -0.75 12.75
N PRO A 202 9.67 -1.51 11.68
CA PRO A 202 8.97 -1.36 10.40
C PRO A 202 7.48 -1.76 10.41
N LEU A 203 7.01 -2.44 11.46
CA LEU A 203 5.62 -2.91 11.53
C LEU A 203 4.62 -1.81 11.89
N ARG A 204 5.05 -0.78 12.62
CA ARG A 204 4.21 0.38 12.97
C ARG A 204 5.01 1.66 12.88
N MET A 205 4.84 2.36 11.79
CA MET A 205 5.57 3.58 11.45
C MET A 205 4.63 4.78 11.34
N ARG A 206 5.17 5.98 11.58
CA ARG A 206 4.49 7.26 11.35
C ARG A 206 4.59 7.75 9.92
N GLU A 207 5.62 7.33 9.22
CA GLU A 207 5.84 7.52 7.78
C GLU A 207 6.17 6.17 7.16
N PHE A 208 5.39 5.73 6.18
CA PHE A 208 5.52 4.42 5.53
C PHE A 208 5.16 4.50 4.06
N THR A 209 5.46 3.46 3.29
CA THR A 209 5.12 3.39 1.87
C THR A 209 3.99 2.41 1.63
N GLN A 210 2.96 2.89 0.95
CA GLN A 210 1.86 2.07 0.46
C GLN A 210 1.95 1.88 -1.05
N MET A 211 1.36 0.77 -1.51
CA MET A 211 1.10 0.45 -2.90
C MET A 211 -0.38 0.09 -2.98
N GLU A 212 -1.20 0.94 -3.58
CA GLU A 212 -2.66 0.80 -3.60
C GLU A 212 -3.20 0.80 -5.01
N VAL A 213 -4.30 0.09 -5.19
CA VAL A 213 -5.07 0.02 -6.43
C VAL A 213 -6.54 0.22 -6.11
N GLU A 214 -7.20 1.09 -6.88
CA GLU A 214 -8.64 1.27 -6.83
C GLU A 214 -9.24 0.74 -8.13
N HIS A 215 -9.94 -0.38 -8.07
CA HIS A 215 -10.57 -1.01 -9.22
C HIS A 215 -12.02 -0.58 -9.33
N PHE A 216 -12.30 0.32 -10.28
CA PHE A 216 -13.61 0.93 -10.50
C PHE A 216 -14.46 0.09 -11.45
N PHE A 217 -15.72 -0.16 -11.10
CA PHE A 217 -16.65 -0.93 -11.92
C PHE A 217 -18.10 -0.50 -11.72
N LEU A 218 -18.98 -0.84 -12.68
CA LEU A 218 -20.41 -0.60 -12.50
C LEU A 218 -21.01 -1.61 -11.53
N PRO A 219 -21.86 -1.19 -10.55
CA PRO A 219 -22.49 -2.11 -9.61
C PRO A 219 -23.24 -3.27 -10.27
N SER A 220 -23.79 -3.05 -11.47
CA SER A 220 -24.52 -4.03 -12.27
C SER A 220 -23.63 -4.93 -13.12
N ASN A 221 -22.33 -4.69 -13.17
CA ASN A 221 -21.40 -5.40 -14.08
C ASN A 221 -19.99 -5.49 -13.46
N GLU A 222 -19.87 -6.28 -12.41
CA GLU A 222 -18.58 -6.62 -11.83
C GLU A 222 -17.80 -7.54 -12.78
N PRO A 223 -16.50 -7.26 -13.06
CA PRO A 223 -15.67 -8.12 -13.88
C PRO A 223 -15.59 -9.55 -13.32
N SER A 224 -15.71 -10.55 -14.18
CA SER A 224 -15.60 -11.95 -13.78
C SER A 224 -14.18 -12.31 -13.31
N LEU A 225 -14.07 -13.27 -12.40
CA LEU A 225 -12.78 -13.84 -11.98
C LEU A 225 -12.03 -14.45 -13.18
N PRO A 226 -10.82 -13.95 -13.54
CA PRO A 226 -10.05 -14.46 -14.66
C PRO A 226 -9.73 -15.95 -14.53
N THR A 227 -9.89 -16.68 -15.63
CA THR A 227 -9.75 -18.15 -15.65
C THR A 227 -8.36 -18.60 -15.16
N GLU A 228 -7.30 -17.87 -15.54
CA GLU A 228 -5.92 -18.14 -15.18
C GLU A 228 -5.63 -17.96 -13.67
N LEU A 229 -6.44 -17.18 -12.97
CA LEU A 229 -6.30 -16.95 -11.53
C LEU A 229 -7.07 -17.96 -10.68
N ARG A 230 -8.03 -18.69 -11.26
CA ARG A 230 -8.89 -19.63 -10.53
C ARG A 230 -8.13 -20.78 -9.87
N SER A 231 -7.00 -21.20 -10.45
CA SER A 231 -6.14 -22.28 -9.93
C SER A 231 -5.16 -21.82 -8.86
N THR A 232 -5.09 -20.53 -8.54
CA THR A 232 -4.19 -20.00 -7.49
C THR A 232 -4.53 -20.63 -6.15
N LYS A 233 -3.56 -21.31 -5.55
CA LYS A 233 -3.68 -21.90 -4.21
C LYS A 233 -3.61 -20.81 -3.15
N ILE A 234 -4.49 -20.88 -2.16
CA ILE A 234 -4.62 -19.87 -1.12
C ILE A 234 -5.03 -20.52 0.21
N THR A 235 -4.53 -19.98 1.30
CA THR A 235 -4.99 -20.32 2.66
C THR A 235 -5.91 -19.21 3.15
N LEU A 236 -7.15 -19.55 3.49
CA LEU A 236 -8.17 -18.62 3.97
C LEU A 236 -8.52 -18.93 5.42
N LEU A 237 -8.61 -17.90 6.24
CA LEU A 237 -9.22 -17.95 7.58
C LEU A 237 -10.52 -17.13 7.52
N SER A 238 -11.65 -17.82 7.49
CA SER A 238 -12.97 -17.18 7.44
C SER A 238 -13.31 -16.50 8.77
N ALA A 239 -14.29 -15.58 8.75
CA ALA A 239 -14.74 -14.84 9.93
C ALA A 239 -15.28 -15.73 11.07
N ASP A 240 -15.70 -16.96 10.76
CA ASP A 240 -16.10 -17.99 11.74
C ASP A 240 -14.91 -18.73 12.38
N GLY A 241 -13.67 -18.35 12.07
CA GLY A 241 -12.44 -18.94 12.60
C GLY A 241 -12.00 -20.24 11.90
N LYS A 242 -12.63 -20.64 10.79
CA LYS A 242 -12.26 -21.84 10.05
C LYS A 242 -11.14 -21.54 9.05
N GLU A 243 -9.99 -22.18 9.24
CA GLU A 243 -8.89 -22.14 8.28
C GLU A 243 -9.05 -23.25 7.23
N SER A 244 -8.82 -22.90 5.95
CA SER A 244 -8.92 -23.82 4.83
C SER A 244 -7.87 -23.55 3.77
N GLN A 245 -7.26 -24.61 3.21
CA GLN A 245 -6.42 -24.54 2.03
C GLN A 245 -7.26 -24.92 0.81
N THR A 246 -7.33 -24.02 -0.16
CA THR A 246 -8.20 -24.17 -1.32
C THR A 246 -7.59 -23.51 -2.56
N THR A 247 -8.33 -23.41 -3.64
CA THR A 247 -8.02 -22.51 -4.76
C THR A 247 -8.97 -21.32 -4.76
N VAL A 248 -8.51 -20.19 -5.31
CA VAL A 248 -9.35 -18.97 -5.39
C VAL A 248 -10.67 -19.26 -6.15
N GLY A 249 -10.61 -20.09 -7.22
CA GLY A 249 -11.81 -20.50 -7.95
C GLY A 249 -12.79 -21.29 -7.09
N GLN A 250 -12.31 -22.24 -6.27
CA GLN A 250 -13.16 -23.02 -5.36
C GLN A 250 -13.75 -22.13 -4.25
N ALA A 251 -12.95 -21.21 -3.69
CA ALA A 251 -13.43 -20.27 -2.67
C ALA A 251 -14.53 -19.36 -3.22
N PHE A 252 -14.41 -18.90 -4.46
CA PHE A 252 -15.42 -18.10 -5.14
C PHE A 252 -16.68 -18.92 -5.46
N ASP A 253 -16.53 -20.13 -6.01
CA ASP A 253 -17.66 -21.00 -6.38
C ASP A 253 -18.45 -21.48 -5.15
N SER A 254 -17.82 -21.58 -3.97
CA SER A 254 -18.46 -21.94 -2.71
C SER A 254 -18.94 -20.73 -1.89
N GLU A 255 -18.90 -19.54 -2.47
CA GLU A 255 -19.35 -18.28 -1.85
C GLU A 255 -18.63 -17.91 -0.53
N VAL A 256 -17.42 -18.47 -0.28
CA VAL A 256 -16.54 -18.03 0.82
C VAL A 256 -16.00 -16.64 0.52
N VAL A 257 -15.68 -16.37 -0.76
CA VAL A 257 -15.39 -15.04 -1.29
C VAL A 257 -16.50 -14.68 -2.25
N THR A 258 -17.26 -13.64 -1.95
CA THR A 258 -18.51 -13.33 -2.67
C THR A 258 -18.32 -12.42 -3.88
N SER A 259 -17.30 -11.55 -3.85
CA SER A 259 -16.96 -10.65 -4.97
C SER A 259 -15.91 -11.28 -5.88
N SER A 260 -16.17 -11.29 -7.18
CA SER A 260 -15.22 -11.78 -8.19
C SER A 260 -13.96 -10.92 -8.30
N LEU A 261 -14.08 -9.61 -8.04
CA LEU A 261 -12.91 -8.71 -7.97
C LEU A 261 -12.11 -8.89 -6.69
N VAL A 262 -12.73 -9.10 -5.53
CA VAL A 262 -12.02 -9.48 -4.30
C VAL A 262 -11.24 -10.77 -4.55
N ALA A 263 -11.88 -11.81 -5.08
CA ALA A 263 -11.21 -13.07 -5.45
C ALA A 263 -10.03 -12.83 -6.43
N THR A 264 -10.21 -11.97 -7.42
CA THR A 264 -9.16 -11.59 -8.38
C THR A 264 -7.96 -10.96 -7.67
N HIS A 265 -8.19 -10.02 -6.74
CA HIS A 265 -7.13 -9.33 -6.02
C HIS A 265 -6.48 -10.21 -4.94
N LEU A 266 -7.21 -11.12 -4.30
CA LEU A 266 -6.62 -12.14 -3.43
C LEU A 266 -5.64 -13.03 -4.20
N ALA A 267 -6.02 -13.52 -5.40
CA ALA A 267 -5.14 -14.31 -6.25
C ALA A 267 -3.90 -13.52 -6.70
N ARG A 268 -4.06 -12.26 -7.11
CA ARG A 268 -2.94 -11.39 -7.52
C ARG A 268 -2.00 -11.10 -6.36
N ALA A 269 -2.54 -10.80 -5.17
CA ALA A 269 -1.76 -10.58 -3.96
C ALA A 269 -0.96 -11.83 -3.58
N GLN A 270 -1.62 -13.00 -3.57
CA GLN A 270 -0.95 -14.30 -3.33
C GLN A 270 0.23 -14.50 -4.29
N ASN A 271 -0.02 -14.34 -5.60
CA ASN A 271 1.00 -14.56 -6.62
C ASN A 271 2.16 -13.56 -6.51
N PHE A 272 1.87 -12.29 -6.24
CA PHE A 272 2.88 -11.27 -6.00
C PHE A 272 3.75 -11.62 -4.78
N LEU A 273 3.12 -11.91 -3.63
CA LEU A 273 3.84 -12.19 -2.38
C LEU A 273 4.74 -13.44 -2.50
N ILE A 274 4.25 -14.49 -3.14
CA ILE A 274 5.06 -15.68 -3.43
C ILE A 274 6.23 -15.33 -4.37
N SER A 275 5.99 -14.52 -5.41
CA SER A 275 7.03 -14.14 -6.37
C SER A 275 8.19 -13.37 -5.75
N ILE A 276 7.93 -12.56 -4.71
CA ILE A 276 8.97 -11.84 -3.97
C ILE A 276 9.69 -12.70 -2.92
N GLY A 277 9.24 -13.94 -2.69
CA GLY A 277 9.90 -14.92 -1.82
C GLY A 277 9.21 -15.23 -0.50
N VAL A 278 7.95 -14.79 -0.30
CA VAL A 278 7.17 -15.19 0.88
C VAL A 278 6.86 -16.68 0.79
N PRO A 279 7.23 -17.51 1.80
CA PRO A 279 6.93 -18.93 1.80
C PRO A 279 5.41 -19.18 1.84
N PRO A 280 4.86 -20.04 0.95
CA PRO A 280 3.40 -20.28 0.90
C PRO A 280 2.80 -20.73 2.23
N GLY A 281 3.53 -21.52 3.02
CA GLY A 281 3.07 -22.03 4.33
C GLY A 281 3.07 -20.98 5.45
N LYS A 282 3.60 -19.77 5.20
CA LYS A 282 3.60 -18.65 6.13
C LYS A 282 2.65 -17.53 5.73
N LEU A 283 1.86 -17.72 4.67
CA LEU A 283 0.92 -16.72 4.13
C LEU A 283 -0.51 -17.24 4.23
N ARG A 284 -1.41 -16.43 4.77
CA ARG A 284 -2.86 -16.66 4.74
C ARG A 284 -3.62 -15.36 4.50
N PHE A 285 -4.90 -15.47 4.17
CA PHE A 285 -5.82 -14.34 4.11
C PHE A 285 -6.93 -14.53 5.14
N ARG A 286 -7.07 -13.56 6.06
CA ARG A 286 -8.05 -13.55 7.14
C ARG A 286 -9.21 -12.64 6.77
N GLN A 287 -10.42 -13.16 6.83
CA GLN A 287 -11.65 -12.37 6.65
C GLN A 287 -11.96 -11.56 7.90
N HIS A 288 -12.32 -10.30 7.73
CA HIS A 288 -12.80 -9.47 8.82
C HIS A 288 -14.16 -9.95 9.34
N GLY A 289 -14.33 -9.97 10.65
CA GLY A 289 -15.63 -10.13 11.29
C GLY A 289 -16.53 -8.90 11.08
N SER A 290 -17.82 -9.06 11.27
CA SER A 290 -18.79 -7.96 11.11
C SER A 290 -18.52 -6.74 12.00
N ASN A 291 -17.82 -6.91 13.12
CA ASN A 291 -17.48 -5.84 14.05
C ASN A 291 -16.16 -5.12 13.70
N GLU A 292 -15.33 -5.71 12.83
CA GLU A 292 -14.04 -5.15 12.38
C GLU A 292 -14.17 -4.39 11.07
N MET A 293 -15.18 -4.73 10.25
CA MET A 293 -15.37 -4.08 8.96
C MET A 293 -15.66 -2.60 9.12
N ALA A 294 -14.95 -1.78 8.36
CA ALA A 294 -15.34 -0.38 8.19
C ALA A 294 -16.78 -0.31 7.66
N HIS A 295 -17.55 0.67 8.12
CA HIS A 295 -18.98 0.83 7.81
C HIS A 295 -19.31 0.92 6.31
N TYR A 296 -18.30 1.18 5.47
CA TYR A 296 -18.40 1.25 4.00
C TYR A 296 -17.97 -0.04 3.29
N SER A 297 -17.40 -1.02 4.00
CA SER A 297 -16.92 -2.27 3.39
C SER A 297 -17.95 -3.37 3.51
N SER A 298 -18.17 -4.11 2.41
CA SER A 298 -19.07 -5.27 2.38
C SER A 298 -18.34 -6.61 2.47
N ASP A 299 -17.02 -6.64 2.16
CA ASP A 299 -16.14 -7.81 2.26
C ASP A 299 -14.70 -7.29 2.38
N CYS A 300 -13.95 -7.78 3.38
CA CYS A 300 -12.59 -7.35 3.65
C CYS A 300 -11.73 -8.54 4.09
N TRP A 301 -10.54 -8.64 3.51
CA TRP A 301 -9.58 -9.71 3.77
C TRP A 301 -8.18 -9.14 3.99
N ASP A 302 -7.53 -9.53 5.10
CA ASP A 302 -6.14 -9.20 5.38
C ASP A 302 -5.22 -10.33 4.94
N GLY A 303 -4.28 -10.07 4.06
CA GLY A 303 -3.16 -10.97 3.82
C GLY A 303 -2.12 -10.83 4.93
N GLU A 304 -1.87 -11.92 5.64
CA GLU A 304 -1.03 -11.97 6.83
C GLU A 304 0.15 -12.92 6.64
N ILE A 305 1.32 -12.53 7.15
CA ILE A 305 2.50 -13.40 7.21
C ILE A 305 2.76 -13.82 8.67
N SER A 306 3.03 -15.11 8.87
CA SER A 306 3.43 -15.66 10.16
C SER A 306 4.87 -15.25 10.49
N THR A 307 5.05 -14.58 11.64
CA THR A 307 6.33 -14.09 12.17
C THR A 307 6.51 -14.52 13.62
N SER A 308 7.67 -14.20 14.22
CA SER A 308 7.91 -14.41 15.65
C SER A 308 6.98 -13.59 16.56
N LEU A 309 6.36 -12.53 16.03
CA LEU A 309 5.39 -11.67 16.72
C LEU A 309 3.93 -12.13 16.49
N GLY A 310 3.73 -13.24 15.81
CA GLY A 310 2.42 -13.70 15.37
C GLY A 310 2.13 -13.39 13.91
N TRP A 311 0.87 -13.38 13.55
CA TRP A 311 0.41 -13.02 12.20
C TRP A 311 0.44 -11.52 12.02
N VAL A 312 1.11 -11.06 10.98
CA VAL A 312 1.27 -9.64 10.64
C VAL A 312 0.58 -9.35 9.34
N GLU A 313 -0.39 -8.45 9.35
CA GLU A 313 -1.06 -7.91 8.18
C GLU A 313 -0.08 -7.13 7.30
N ILE A 314 -0.04 -7.45 6.00
CA ILE A 314 0.83 -6.83 5.00
C ILE A 314 0.07 -6.32 3.77
N VAL A 315 -1.15 -6.78 3.57
CA VAL A 315 -2.06 -6.35 2.50
C VAL A 315 -3.50 -6.45 2.99
N GLY A 316 -4.30 -5.43 2.72
CA GLY A 316 -5.75 -5.47 2.84
C GLY A 316 -6.39 -5.57 1.45
N VAL A 317 -7.46 -6.37 1.30
CA VAL A 317 -8.29 -6.42 0.08
C VAL A 317 -9.73 -6.18 0.48
N ALA A 318 -10.30 -5.03 0.09
CA ALA A 318 -11.61 -4.59 0.53
C ALA A 318 -12.55 -4.24 -0.62
N HIS A 319 -13.81 -4.66 -0.53
CA HIS A 319 -14.89 -4.15 -1.37
C HIS A 319 -15.50 -2.91 -0.69
N ARG A 320 -15.16 -1.71 -1.19
CA ARG A 320 -15.52 -0.41 -0.58
C ARG A 320 -16.88 0.14 -1.03
N GLY A 321 -17.61 -0.56 -1.90
CA GLY A 321 -18.82 -0.02 -2.50
C GLY A 321 -18.56 1.26 -3.29
N ASP A 322 -19.49 2.21 -3.22
CA ASP A 322 -19.40 3.53 -3.85
C ASP A 322 -19.08 4.67 -2.85
N TYR A 323 -18.76 4.33 -1.61
CA TYR A 323 -18.64 5.26 -0.50
C TYR A 323 -17.74 6.48 -0.82
N ASP A 324 -16.49 6.23 -1.20
CA ASP A 324 -15.51 7.30 -1.42
C ASP A 324 -15.90 8.21 -2.59
N LEU A 325 -16.34 7.63 -3.71
CA LEU A 325 -16.77 8.41 -4.88
C LEU A 325 -18.01 9.22 -4.60
N SER A 326 -18.97 8.67 -3.84
CA SER A 326 -20.18 9.38 -3.43
C SER A 326 -19.88 10.50 -2.43
N ALA A 327 -19.00 10.24 -1.45
CA ALA A 327 -18.57 11.24 -0.48
C ALA A 327 -17.89 12.45 -1.17
N HIS A 328 -16.94 12.20 -2.06
CA HIS A 328 -16.29 13.27 -2.82
C HIS A 328 -17.23 13.96 -3.84
N GLY A 329 -18.11 13.20 -4.47
CA GLY A 329 -19.11 13.74 -5.38
C GLY A 329 -20.08 14.70 -4.68
N ASN A 330 -20.52 14.35 -3.47
CA ASN A 330 -21.42 15.16 -2.66
C ASN A 330 -20.71 16.38 -2.04
N ALA A 331 -19.43 16.24 -1.65
CA ALA A 331 -18.66 17.32 -1.03
C ALA A 331 -18.04 18.30 -2.03
N SER A 332 -18.01 17.98 -3.33
CA SER A 332 -17.38 18.80 -4.36
C SER A 332 -18.36 19.17 -5.48
N SER A 333 -17.94 20.09 -6.35
CA SER A 333 -18.70 20.45 -7.56
C SER A 333 -18.39 19.54 -8.76
N ARG A 334 -17.62 18.45 -8.56
CA ARG A 334 -17.20 17.55 -9.63
C ARG A 334 -18.15 16.37 -9.77
N GLU A 335 -18.36 15.92 -11.00
CA GLU A 335 -19.15 14.72 -11.28
C GLU A 335 -18.28 13.46 -11.17
N PHE A 336 -18.66 12.56 -10.27
CA PHE A 336 -18.03 11.24 -10.05
C PHE A 336 -18.95 10.09 -10.49
N ARG A 337 -20.21 10.38 -10.84
CA ARG A 337 -21.12 9.37 -11.39
C ARG A 337 -20.84 9.12 -12.86
N VAL A 338 -21.23 7.95 -13.32
CA VAL A 338 -21.12 7.54 -14.72
C VAL A 338 -22.49 7.12 -15.26
N PRO A 339 -22.73 7.22 -16.57
CA PRO A 339 -23.97 6.75 -17.16
C PRO A 339 -24.03 5.20 -17.18
N ILE A 340 -25.18 4.65 -16.83
CA ILE A 340 -25.45 3.22 -17.00
C ILE A 340 -25.79 2.97 -18.48
N PRO A 341 -25.03 2.13 -19.19
CA PRO A 341 -25.31 1.79 -20.59
C PRO A 341 -26.70 1.15 -20.77
N GLY A 342 -27.40 1.53 -21.83
CA GLY A 342 -28.73 0.96 -22.16
C GLY A 342 -29.90 1.55 -21.36
N THR A 343 -29.65 2.56 -20.50
CA THR A 343 -30.74 3.24 -19.75
C THR A 343 -31.16 4.57 -20.38
N GLU A 344 -30.71 4.87 -21.60
CA GLU A 344 -30.98 6.14 -22.28
C GLU A 344 -32.47 6.33 -22.49
N LYS A 345 -33.02 7.37 -21.87
CA LYS A 345 -34.42 7.79 -22.04
C LYS A 345 -34.46 9.18 -22.64
N GLU A 346 -35.38 9.40 -23.55
CA GLU A 346 -35.69 10.75 -24.05
C GLU A 346 -36.44 11.52 -22.97
N MET A 347 -35.86 12.61 -22.54
CA MET A 347 -36.46 13.51 -21.53
C MET A 347 -36.63 14.89 -22.11
N ASN A 348 -37.84 15.46 -21.96
CA ASN A 348 -38.10 16.84 -22.30
C ASN A 348 -37.67 17.74 -21.14
N LEU A 349 -36.52 18.35 -21.26
CA LEU A 349 -35.93 19.20 -20.23
C LEU A 349 -36.18 20.69 -20.55
N TRP A 350 -36.48 21.44 -19.50
CA TRP A 350 -36.50 22.88 -19.62
C TRP A 350 -35.07 23.43 -19.56
N LYS A 351 -34.70 24.21 -20.58
CA LYS A 351 -33.40 24.90 -20.66
C LYS A 351 -33.60 26.41 -20.65
N PRO A 352 -32.71 27.17 -20.01
CA PRO A 352 -32.77 28.60 -19.99
C PRO A 352 -32.57 29.18 -21.40
N ASP A 353 -33.36 30.14 -21.77
CA ASP A 353 -33.13 30.98 -22.95
C ASP A 353 -32.19 32.13 -22.56
N VAL A 354 -30.88 31.88 -22.76
CA VAL A 354 -29.81 32.82 -22.35
C VAL A 354 -30.00 34.18 -22.99
N GLY A 355 -30.50 34.23 -24.23
CA GLY A 355 -30.75 35.49 -24.91
C GLY A 355 -31.88 36.32 -24.29
N LYS A 356 -32.98 35.67 -23.89
CA LYS A 356 -34.09 36.33 -23.20
C LYS A 356 -33.73 36.71 -21.78
N LEU A 357 -33.03 35.84 -21.04
CA LEU A 357 -32.54 36.14 -19.70
C LEU A 357 -31.59 37.34 -19.71
N GLY A 358 -30.67 37.41 -20.67
CA GLY A 358 -29.73 38.52 -20.81
C GLY A 358 -30.44 39.88 -21.09
N LYS A 359 -31.49 39.86 -21.92
CA LYS A 359 -32.28 41.09 -22.23
C LYS A 359 -33.07 41.57 -21.04
N GLU A 360 -33.71 40.68 -20.30
CA GLU A 360 -34.61 41.01 -19.19
C GLU A 360 -33.84 41.35 -17.92
N PHE A 361 -32.93 40.47 -17.49
CA PHE A 361 -32.25 40.57 -16.19
C PHE A 361 -30.86 41.23 -16.26
N LYS A 362 -30.40 41.63 -17.45
CA LYS A 362 -29.14 42.38 -17.65
C LYS A 362 -27.98 41.91 -16.75
N GLY A 363 -27.59 42.70 -15.76
CA GLY A 363 -26.47 42.39 -14.85
C GLY A 363 -26.69 41.14 -14.00
N ASP A 364 -27.93 40.81 -13.65
CA ASP A 364 -28.25 39.64 -12.82
C ASP A 364 -28.34 38.34 -13.63
N ALA A 365 -28.37 38.41 -14.97
CA ALA A 365 -28.51 37.24 -15.84
C ALA A 365 -27.41 36.21 -15.60
N LYS A 366 -26.17 36.64 -15.33
CA LYS A 366 -25.05 35.74 -15.03
C LYS A 366 -25.24 34.98 -13.71
N LEU A 367 -25.74 35.69 -12.68
CA LEU A 367 -26.03 35.08 -11.37
C LEU A 367 -27.18 34.08 -11.46
N ILE A 368 -28.21 34.42 -12.24
CA ILE A 368 -29.33 33.49 -12.54
C ILE A 368 -28.80 32.23 -13.22
N LEU A 369 -27.97 32.38 -14.27
CA LEU A 369 -27.39 31.23 -14.98
C LEU A 369 -26.49 30.37 -14.09
N GLU A 370 -25.80 30.97 -13.14
CA GLU A 370 -25.03 30.22 -12.13
C GLU A 370 -25.95 29.49 -11.15
N ALA A 371 -26.95 30.13 -10.62
CA ALA A 371 -27.89 29.55 -9.66
C ALA A 371 -28.67 28.35 -10.23
N ILE A 372 -28.97 28.34 -11.54
CA ILE A 372 -29.71 27.24 -12.18
C ILE A 372 -28.84 26.06 -12.65
N LYS A 373 -27.52 26.14 -12.54
CA LYS A 373 -26.63 25.05 -13.00
C LYS A 373 -26.93 23.70 -12.32
N ASN A 374 -27.33 23.74 -11.06
CA ASN A 374 -27.58 22.58 -10.22
C ASN A 374 -29.05 22.40 -9.84
N VAL A 375 -29.95 23.08 -10.53
CA VAL A 375 -31.41 23.05 -10.27
C VAL A 375 -32.12 22.45 -11.47
N GLU A 376 -32.99 21.45 -11.23
CA GLU A 376 -33.91 20.99 -12.27
C GLU A 376 -34.93 22.11 -12.61
N LEU A 377 -34.77 22.70 -13.79
CA LEU A 377 -35.64 23.80 -14.21
C LEU A 377 -37.04 23.29 -14.54
N LYS A 378 -38.05 23.97 -13.96
CA LYS A 378 -39.47 23.82 -14.29
C LYS A 378 -40.06 25.21 -14.49
N PRO A 379 -41.15 25.37 -15.27
CA PRO A 379 -41.84 26.63 -15.36
C PRO A 379 -42.20 27.14 -13.96
N ASN A 380 -41.92 28.40 -13.72
CA ASN A 380 -42.11 29.10 -12.43
C ASN A 380 -41.12 28.68 -11.32
N THR A 381 -39.94 28.16 -11.66
CA THR A 381 -38.85 27.98 -10.71
C THR A 381 -38.49 29.33 -10.07
N SER A 382 -38.56 29.43 -8.75
CA SER A 382 -38.18 30.61 -7.97
C SER A 382 -36.70 30.50 -7.54
N LEU A 383 -35.94 31.57 -7.72
CA LEU A 383 -34.54 31.71 -7.36
C LEU A 383 -34.36 32.95 -6.50
N ASN A 384 -33.65 32.84 -5.39
CA ASN A 384 -33.25 34.03 -4.62
C ASN A 384 -31.88 34.51 -5.09
N ILE A 385 -31.86 35.69 -5.73
CA ILE A 385 -30.64 36.32 -6.25
C ILE A 385 -30.46 37.67 -5.54
N ASN A 386 -29.40 37.80 -4.77
CA ASN A 386 -29.11 39.04 -4.01
C ASN A 386 -30.28 39.52 -3.13
N GLY A 387 -31.03 38.58 -2.49
CA GLY A 387 -32.18 38.89 -1.65
C GLY A 387 -33.46 39.21 -2.42
N LYS A 388 -33.48 39.06 -3.74
CA LYS A 388 -34.69 39.21 -4.58
C LYS A 388 -35.14 37.85 -5.09
N ASP A 389 -36.42 37.56 -4.93
CA ASP A 389 -37.02 36.36 -5.49
C ASP A 389 -37.33 36.56 -6.97
N ILE A 390 -36.68 35.82 -7.83
CA ILE A 390 -36.86 35.85 -9.29
C ILE A 390 -37.57 34.55 -9.70
N VAL A 391 -38.75 34.72 -10.30
CA VAL A 391 -39.54 33.59 -10.84
C VAL A 391 -39.26 33.43 -12.33
N LEU A 392 -38.65 32.32 -12.71
CA LEU A 392 -38.39 32.00 -14.10
C LEU A 392 -39.64 31.39 -14.75
N SER A 393 -40.41 32.23 -15.42
CA SER A 393 -41.59 31.81 -16.18
C SER A 393 -41.17 31.00 -17.44
N LYS A 394 -42.16 30.33 -18.04
CA LYS A 394 -42.01 29.59 -19.30
C LYS A 394 -41.40 30.43 -20.44
N ASN A 395 -41.58 31.77 -20.40
CA ASN A 395 -41.06 32.68 -21.43
C ASN A 395 -39.52 32.74 -21.47
N TYR A 396 -38.85 32.46 -20.35
CA TYR A 396 -37.38 32.48 -20.23
C TYR A 396 -36.74 31.10 -20.43
N MET A 397 -37.52 30.12 -20.90
CA MET A 397 -37.10 28.74 -21.08
C MET A 397 -37.59 28.17 -22.41
N SER A 398 -36.93 27.16 -22.87
CA SER A 398 -37.36 26.30 -24.01
C SER A 398 -37.28 24.84 -23.61
N GLN A 399 -38.22 24.04 -24.10
CA GLN A 399 -38.11 22.58 -23.98
C GLN A 399 -37.12 22.05 -25.02
N LYS A 400 -36.19 21.22 -24.57
CA LYS A 400 -35.30 20.45 -25.44
C LYS A 400 -35.40 18.99 -25.06
N THR A 401 -35.59 18.13 -26.05
CA THR A 401 -35.52 16.71 -25.88
C THR A 401 -34.04 16.32 -25.84
N GLU A 402 -33.60 15.77 -24.74
CA GLU A 402 -32.25 15.23 -24.55
C GLU A 402 -32.36 13.75 -24.20
N ARG A 403 -31.44 12.94 -24.71
CA ARG A 403 -31.24 11.56 -24.24
C ARG A 403 -30.36 11.63 -23.01
N ARG A 404 -30.86 11.12 -21.89
CA ARG A 404 -30.12 11.01 -20.65
C ARG A 404 -30.14 9.57 -20.14
N SER A 405 -28.98 9.11 -19.75
CA SER A 405 -28.81 7.85 -19.04
C SER A 405 -29.03 8.02 -17.55
N GLU A 406 -29.38 6.97 -16.89
CA GLU A 406 -29.33 6.88 -15.45
C GLU A 406 -27.87 6.99 -14.99
N MET A 407 -27.61 7.77 -13.94
CA MET A 407 -26.26 8.06 -13.44
C MET A 407 -26.04 7.35 -12.11
N VAL A 408 -24.92 6.62 -12.00
CA VAL A 408 -24.55 5.84 -10.81
C VAL A 408 -23.11 6.13 -10.39
N TYR A 409 -22.81 6.08 -9.09
CA TYR A 409 -21.44 6.01 -8.61
C TYR A 409 -20.88 4.60 -8.87
N PRO A 410 -19.70 4.46 -9.45
CA PRO A 410 -19.03 3.16 -9.55
C PRO A 410 -18.70 2.57 -8.17
N ASN A 411 -18.73 1.25 -8.08
CA ASN A 411 -18.17 0.53 -6.95
C ASN A 411 -16.66 0.41 -7.10
N VAL A 412 -16.00 0.17 -5.97
CA VAL A 412 -14.54 0.04 -5.86
C VAL A 412 -14.17 -1.22 -5.10
N VAL A 413 -13.15 -1.94 -5.60
CA VAL A 413 -12.39 -2.94 -4.86
C VAL A 413 -10.95 -2.47 -4.76
N GLU A 414 -10.41 -2.45 -3.53
CA GLU A 414 -9.10 -1.96 -3.16
C GLU A 414 -8.21 -3.09 -2.65
N PRO A 415 -7.07 -3.41 -3.27
CA PRO A 415 -5.91 -4.01 -2.62
C PRO A 415 -4.91 -2.94 -2.17
N SER A 416 -4.58 -2.91 -0.87
CA SER A 416 -3.63 -1.98 -0.23
C SER A 416 -2.48 -2.74 0.41
N PHE A 417 -1.23 -2.43 0.01
CA PHE A 417 -0.02 -3.12 0.45
C PHE A 417 0.89 -2.19 1.26
N GLY A 418 1.38 -2.67 2.39
CA GLY A 418 2.38 -1.98 3.21
C GLY A 418 3.80 -2.45 2.90
N LEU A 419 4.57 -1.70 2.08
CA LEU A 419 5.92 -2.09 1.66
C LEU A 419 6.87 -2.37 2.82
N ASP A 420 6.82 -1.53 3.85
CA ASP A 420 7.76 -1.60 4.99
C ASP A 420 7.49 -2.85 5.85
N ARG A 421 6.21 -3.20 6.05
CA ARG A 421 5.80 -4.46 6.70
C ARG A 421 6.18 -5.67 5.85
N ILE A 422 5.94 -5.62 4.53
CA ILE A 422 6.33 -6.67 3.59
C ILE A 422 7.83 -6.93 3.68
N LEU A 423 8.66 -5.87 3.62
CA LEU A 423 10.12 -6.02 3.70
C LEU A 423 10.55 -6.69 5.01
N TYR A 424 10.02 -6.25 6.16
CA TYR A 424 10.35 -6.87 7.45
C TYR A 424 9.94 -8.35 7.48
N CYS A 425 8.68 -8.65 7.12
CA CYS A 425 8.17 -10.02 7.14
C CYS A 425 8.93 -10.92 6.16
N LEU A 426 9.35 -10.39 5.01
CA LEU A 426 10.17 -11.11 4.04
C LEU A 426 11.55 -11.44 4.61
N LEU A 427 12.22 -10.47 5.27
CA LEU A 427 13.52 -10.71 5.92
C LEU A 427 13.42 -11.82 6.97
N GLU A 428 12.40 -11.76 7.85
CA GLU A 428 12.23 -12.76 8.90
C GLU A 428 11.82 -14.13 8.33
N SER A 429 10.87 -14.16 7.39
CA SER A 429 10.35 -15.42 6.85
C SER A 429 11.33 -16.17 5.94
N SER A 430 12.27 -15.43 5.33
CA SER A 430 13.30 -15.97 4.44
C SER A 430 14.63 -16.25 5.15
N TRP A 431 14.70 -16.04 6.46
CA TRP A 431 15.91 -16.27 7.24
C TRP A 431 16.15 -17.77 7.46
N ASN A 432 17.38 -18.20 7.25
CA ASN A 432 17.81 -19.59 7.44
C ASN A 432 19.03 -19.65 8.35
N ILE A 433 19.13 -20.73 9.13
CA ILE A 433 20.26 -21.03 10.02
C ILE A 433 20.67 -22.49 9.81
N ASP A 434 21.97 -22.73 9.57
CA ASP A 434 22.57 -24.06 9.45
C ASP A 434 23.92 -24.02 10.19
N GLY A 435 23.93 -24.47 11.44
CA GLY A 435 25.07 -24.36 12.34
C GLY A 435 25.43 -22.88 12.61
N GLU A 436 26.66 -22.50 12.22
CA GLU A 436 27.12 -21.11 12.34
C GLU A 436 26.76 -20.23 11.12
N ARG A 437 26.21 -20.83 10.06
CA ARG A 437 25.83 -20.10 8.85
C ARG A 437 24.44 -19.54 8.98
N GLU A 438 24.30 -18.26 8.65
CA GLU A 438 23.03 -17.54 8.55
C GLU A 438 22.91 -16.89 7.18
N TRP A 439 21.72 -16.99 6.55
CA TRP A 439 21.47 -16.32 5.27
C TRP A 439 19.99 -16.00 5.09
N ILE A 440 19.72 -15.03 4.24
CA ILE A 440 18.38 -14.67 3.81
C ILE A 440 18.14 -15.27 2.43
N SER A 441 17.20 -16.22 2.32
CA SER A 441 16.88 -16.95 1.09
C SER A 441 15.91 -16.17 0.22
N LEU A 442 16.35 -15.04 -0.37
CA LEU A 442 15.57 -14.26 -1.32
C LEU A 442 15.68 -14.83 -2.74
N PRO A 443 14.60 -14.81 -3.53
CA PRO A 443 14.69 -14.98 -4.98
C PRO A 443 15.68 -13.99 -5.60
N GLN A 444 16.25 -14.35 -6.72
CA GLN A 444 17.19 -13.47 -7.43
C GLN A 444 16.54 -12.10 -7.72
N ASP A 445 15.27 -12.06 -8.13
CA ASP A 445 14.53 -10.84 -8.47
C ASP A 445 14.34 -9.87 -7.29
N THR A 446 14.36 -10.34 -6.05
CA THR A 446 14.25 -9.52 -4.84
C THR A 446 15.57 -9.30 -4.13
N SER A 447 16.63 -10.00 -4.55
CA SER A 447 17.99 -9.77 -4.05
C SER A 447 18.43 -8.32 -4.23
N PRO A 448 19.09 -7.69 -3.22
CA PRO A 448 19.50 -6.28 -3.32
C PRO A 448 20.52 -6.03 -4.42
N TYR A 449 21.36 -7.02 -4.70
CA TYR A 449 22.33 -7.01 -5.78
C TYR A 449 22.19 -8.30 -6.60
N ASP A 450 22.57 -8.24 -7.87
CA ASP A 450 22.54 -9.40 -8.76
C ASP A 450 23.70 -10.33 -8.49
N LEU A 451 24.85 -9.77 -8.09
CA LEU A 451 26.13 -10.46 -8.00
C LEU A 451 27.04 -9.86 -6.93
N LEU A 452 27.68 -10.73 -6.11
CA LEU A 452 28.91 -10.38 -5.40
C LEU A 452 30.10 -10.63 -6.32
N VAL A 453 31.01 -9.66 -6.48
CA VAL A 453 32.34 -9.83 -7.07
C VAL A 453 33.40 -9.72 -5.97
N ALA A 454 34.18 -10.77 -5.74
CA ALA A 454 35.16 -10.83 -4.67
C ALA A 454 36.48 -11.43 -5.15
N PRO A 455 37.61 -10.70 -5.07
CA PRO A 455 38.91 -11.29 -5.33
C PRO A 455 39.25 -12.30 -4.23
N LEU A 456 39.96 -13.38 -4.52
CA LEU A 456 40.41 -14.36 -3.49
C LEU A 456 41.30 -13.66 -2.45
N MET A 457 42.15 -12.74 -2.90
CA MET A 457 42.99 -11.88 -2.08
C MET A 457 43.23 -10.55 -2.81
N THR A 458 43.68 -9.52 -2.07
CA THR A 458 43.98 -8.17 -2.60
C THR A 458 45.43 -8.03 -3.02
N LYS A 459 45.98 -9.03 -3.72
CA LYS A 459 47.37 -9.09 -4.20
C LYS A 459 47.43 -9.72 -5.59
N ASP A 460 48.57 -9.65 -6.19
CA ASP A 460 48.91 -10.35 -7.45
C ASP A 460 48.01 -9.96 -8.64
N GLY A 461 47.37 -8.77 -8.57
CA GLY A 461 46.49 -8.28 -9.63
C GLY A 461 45.05 -8.81 -9.59
N LEU A 462 44.68 -9.63 -8.58
CA LEU A 462 43.33 -10.19 -8.44
C LEU A 462 42.28 -9.13 -8.14
N ASP A 463 42.60 -8.13 -7.32
CA ASP A 463 41.77 -6.95 -7.04
C ASP A 463 41.52 -6.12 -8.29
N THR A 464 42.57 -5.85 -9.07
CA THR A 464 42.44 -5.14 -10.36
C THR A 464 41.55 -5.90 -11.33
N LYS A 465 41.74 -7.23 -11.45
CA LYS A 465 40.92 -8.08 -12.31
C LYS A 465 39.46 -8.14 -11.84
N ALA A 466 39.22 -8.16 -10.53
CA ALA A 466 37.89 -8.15 -9.97
C ALA A 466 37.15 -6.83 -10.29
N HIS A 467 37.83 -5.68 -10.23
CA HIS A 467 37.26 -4.40 -10.63
C HIS A 467 36.94 -4.32 -12.14
N GLU A 468 37.81 -4.92 -13.00
CA GLU A 468 37.53 -5.01 -14.44
C GLU A 468 36.25 -5.84 -14.70
N ILE A 469 36.13 -6.98 -14.04
CA ILE A 469 34.97 -7.87 -14.16
C ILE A 469 33.70 -7.18 -13.61
N MET A 470 33.80 -6.52 -12.46
CA MET A 470 32.69 -5.73 -11.91
C MET A 470 32.23 -4.65 -12.90
N LYS A 471 33.17 -3.93 -13.51
CA LYS A 471 32.83 -2.93 -14.54
C LYS A 471 32.13 -3.56 -15.73
N SER A 472 32.63 -4.70 -16.23
CA SER A 472 32.00 -5.43 -17.34
C SER A 472 30.57 -5.87 -17.01
N ALA A 473 30.33 -6.30 -15.76
CA ALA A 473 28.98 -6.66 -15.28
C ALA A 473 28.06 -5.44 -15.26
N ILE A 474 28.54 -4.30 -14.75
CA ILE A 474 27.76 -3.04 -14.70
C ILE A 474 27.45 -2.53 -16.12
N ASP A 475 28.40 -2.60 -17.05
CA ASP A 475 28.23 -2.12 -18.43
C ASP A 475 27.11 -2.87 -19.19
N ILE A 476 26.78 -4.11 -18.76
CA ILE A 476 25.66 -4.91 -19.30
C ILE A 476 24.39 -4.88 -18.41
N GLY A 477 24.35 -4.01 -17.40
CA GLY A 477 23.17 -3.75 -16.56
C GLY A 477 23.04 -4.64 -15.33
N ILE A 478 24.08 -5.39 -14.94
CA ILE A 478 24.11 -6.21 -13.70
C ILE A 478 24.47 -5.30 -12.51
N ASP A 479 23.65 -5.23 -11.48
CA ASP A 479 23.93 -4.49 -10.23
C ASP A 479 24.88 -5.32 -9.35
N ALA A 480 26.20 -5.10 -9.49
CA ALA A 480 27.24 -5.86 -8.83
C ALA A 480 27.69 -5.19 -7.51
N TYR A 481 27.92 -6.01 -6.49
CA TYR A 481 28.46 -5.64 -5.19
C TYR A 481 29.92 -6.11 -5.08
N TYR A 482 30.84 -5.23 -4.74
CA TYR A 482 32.24 -5.55 -4.54
C TYR A 482 32.58 -5.68 -3.06
N ASP A 483 33.30 -6.75 -2.69
CA ASP A 483 33.79 -6.93 -1.32
C ASP A 483 35.18 -7.61 -1.32
N GLU A 484 36.17 -6.94 -0.73
CA GLU A 484 37.52 -7.43 -0.58
C GLU A 484 37.96 -7.57 0.89
N ALA A 485 37.09 -7.21 1.85
CA ALA A 485 37.45 -7.14 3.26
C ALA A 485 37.51 -8.52 3.94
N GLY A 486 38.62 -8.87 4.54
CA GLY A 486 38.84 -10.13 5.27
C GLY A 486 38.98 -11.35 4.37
N SER A 487 38.67 -12.54 4.90
CA SER A 487 38.73 -13.81 4.13
C SER A 487 37.54 -13.96 3.19
N ILE A 488 37.71 -14.76 2.12
CA ILE A 488 36.63 -15.05 1.16
C ILE A 488 35.38 -15.64 1.83
N GLY A 489 35.53 -16.50 2.84
CA GLY A 489 34.40 -17.03 3.60
C GLY A 489 33.60 -15.95 4.34
N ARG A 490 34.29 -14.91 4.87
CA ARG A 490 33.61 -13.78 5.51
C ARG A 490 32.87 -12.90 4.49
N ARG A 491 33.37 -12.77 3.26
CA ARG A 491 32.71 -12.04 2.16
C ARG A 491 31.45 -12.77 1.74
N TYR A 492 31.51 -14.09 1.58
CA TYR A 492 30.34 -14.92 1.32
C TYR A 492 29.29 -14.78 2.45
N ALA A 493 29.72 -14.87 3.71
CA ALA A 493 28.79 -14.72 4.83
C ALA A 493 28.07 -13.36 4.82
N ARG A 494 28.77 -12.26 4.50
CA ARG A 494 28.14 -10.93 4.36
C ARG A 494 27.15 -10.86 3.21
N ALA A 495 27.49 -11.47 2.06
CA ALA A 495 26.58 -11.53 0.91
C ALA A 495 25.36 -12.42 1.21
N ASP A 496 25.57 -13.55 1.88
CA ASP A 496 24.51 -14.46 2.32
C ASP A 496 23.54 -13.77 3.30
N GLU A 497 24.06 -12.99 4.29
CA GLU A 497 23.27 -12.23 5.26
C GLU A 497 22.41 -11.10 4.66
N ILE A 498 22.74 -10.60 3.47
CA ILE A 498 21.94 -9.60 2.75
C ILE A 498 21.15 -10.19 1.58
N GLY A 499 21.22 -11.51 1.39
CA GLY A 499 20.42 -12.23 0.40
C GLY A 499 20.92 -12.13 -1.04
N ILE A 500 22.22 -11.86 -1.30
CA ILE A 500 22.78 -11.91 -2.66
C ILE A 500 22.78 -13.38 -3.14
N PHE A 501 22.18 -13.62 -4.31
CA PHE A 501 21.98 -14.98 -4.80
C PHE A 501 23.26 -15.59 -5.39
N TYR A 502 24.00 -14.84 -6.20
CA TYR A 502 25.24 -15.28 -6.84
C TYR A 502 26.46 -14.56 -6.30
N SER A 503 27.55 -15.32 -6.09
CA SER A 503 28.86 -14.79 -5.70
C SER A 503 29.92 -15.27 -6.68
N MET A 504 30.70 -14.35 -7.23
CA MET A 504 31.80 -14.63 -8.15
C MET A 504 33.14 -14.42 -7.46
N THR A 505 33.99 -15.43 -7.47
CA THR A 505 35.34 -15.35 -6.93
C THR A 505 36.36 -15.29 -8.06
N ILE A 506 37.26 -14.30 -7.96
CA ILE A 506 38.37 -14.06 -8.86
C ILE A 506 39.65 -14.56 -8.18
N ASP A 507 40.29 -15.54 -8.76
CA ASP A 507 41.48 -16.23 -8.25
C ASP A 507 42.62 -16.25 -9.26
N HIS A 508 43.74 -16.93 -8.93
CA HIS A 508 44.92 -17.01 -9.81
C HIS A 508 44.60 -17.65 -11.16
N GLN A 509 43.75 -18.69 -11.18
CA GLN A 509 43.34 -19.35 -12.41
C GLN A 509 42.55 -18.38 -13.32
N THR A 510 41.80 -17.42 -12.74
CA THR A 510 41.12 -16.37 -13.51
C THR A 510 42.09 -15.53 -14.32
N LEU A 511 43.33 -15.26 -13.80
CA LEU A 511 44.34 -14.53 -14.51
C LEU A 511 44.95 -15.35 -15.65
N GLU A 512 44.98 -16.71 -15.53
CA GLU A 512 45.60 -17.59 -16.51
C GLU A 512 44.66 -17.88 -17.69
N ASP A 513 43.41 -18.23 -17.44
CA ASP A 513 42.47 -18.74 -18.43
C ASP A 513 41.17 -17.94 -18.59
N GLY A 514 40.96 -16.88 -17.78
CA GLY A 514 39.77 -16.02 -17.82
C GLY A 514 38.51 -16.65 -17.22
N THR A 515 38.59 -17.87 -16.66
CA THR A 515 37.44 -18.49 -15.98
C THR A 515 37.27 -17.97 -14.55
N ILE A 516 36.08 -18.07 -13.98
CA ILE A 516 35.78 -17.64 -12.62
C ILE A 516 35.09 -18.75 -11.83
N THR A 517 35.12 -18.66 -10.51
CA THR A 517 34.27 -19.50 -9.66
C THR A 517 32.96 -18.80 -9.35
N LEU A 518 31.85 -19.34 -9.85
CA LEU A 518 30.50 -18.88 -9.53
C LEU A 518 29.91 -19.75 -8.42
N ARG A 519 29.43 -19.12 -7.35
CA ARG A 519 28.80 -19.76 -6.20
C ARG A 519 27.33 -19.34 -6.10
N GLU A 520 26.47 -20.32 -5.91
CA GLU A 520 25.06 -20.12 -5.56
C GLU A 520 24.89 -20.12 -4.04
N ARG A 521 24.13 -19.18 -3.52
CA ARG A 521 23.91 -18.95 -2.07
C ARG A 521 23.31 -20.18 -1.38
N ASP A 522 22.15 -20.66 -1.84
CA ASP A 522 21.35 -21.63 -1.10
C ASP A 522 21.98 -23.03 -1.12
N SER A 523 22.37 -23.51 -2.27
CA SER A 523 23.00 -24.82 -2.45
C SER A 523 24.46 -24.88 -2.00
N LYS A 524 25.14 -23.71 -1.91
CA LYS A 524 26.60 -23.56 -1.75
C LYS A 524 27.42 -24.18 -2.91
N ASN A 525 26.74 -24.60 -3.98
CA ASN A 525 27.43 -25.18 -5.13
C ASN A 525 28.36 -24.14 -5.76
N GLN A 526 29.55 -24.58 -6.13
CA GLN A 526 30.53 -23.76 -6.82
C GLN A 526 30.88 -24.43 -8.14
N SER A 527 30.84 -23.69 -9.20
CA SER A 527 31.21 -24.15 -10.54
C SER A 527 32.25 -23.22 -11.15
N ARG A 528 33.22 -23.83 -11.86
CA ARG A 528 34.17 -23.10 -12.67
C ARG A 528 33.60 -22.91 -14.06
N VAL A 529 33.40 -21.64 -14.46
CA VAL A 529 32.73 -21.30 -15.70
C VAL A 529 33.45 -20.12 -16.40
N SER A 530 33.18 -19.92 -17.68
CA SER A 530 33.66 -18.73 -18.37
C SER A 530 32.99 -17.48 -17.79
N LEU A 531 33.66 -16.33 -17.90
CA LEU A 531 33.08 -15.06 -17.46
C LEU A 531 31.76 -14.75 -18.20
N GLU A 532 31.71 -15.05 -19.51
CA GLU A 532 30.52 -14.83 -20.33
C GLU A 532 29.33 -15.67 -19.85
N ASP A 533 29.54 -16.97 -19.60
CA ASP A 533 28.49 -17.86 -19.09
C ASP A 533 28.01 -17.43 -17.70
N ALA A 534 28.93 -17.03 -16.82
CA ALA A 534 28.57 -16.52 -15.50
C ALA A 534 27.71 -15.25 -15.57
N LEU A 535 28.10 -14.28 -16.40
CA LEU A 535 27.33 -13.04 -16.57
C LEU A 535 25.96 -13.28 -17.20
N ASN A 536 25.86 -14.22 -18.16
CA ASN A 536 24.59 -14.64 -18.74
C ASN A 536 23.67 -15.33 -17.71
N GLN A 537 24.23 -16.16 -16.81
CA GLN A 537 23.47 -16.84 -15.75
C GLN A 537 22.97 -15.86 -14.69
N VAL A 538 23.74 -14.82 -14.37
CA VAL A 538 23.38 -13.81 -13.36
C VAL A 538 22.41 -12.77 -13.90
N ARG A 539 22.40 -12.55 -15.22
CA ARG A 539 21.52 -11.55 -15.87
C ARG A 539 20.05 -11.95 -15.71
N ARG A 540 19.23 -10.99 -15.30
CA ARG A 540 17.77 -11.17 -15.09
C ARG A 540 16.99 -11.02 -16.38
#